data_9ab038c43f5c4dd88ef35021fdce3603
#
_entry.id   9ab038c43f5c4dd88ef35021fdce3603
#
_cell.length_a   1.000
_cell.length_b   1.000
_cell.length_c   1.000
_cell.angle_alpha   90.00
_cell.angle_beta   90.00
_cell.angle_gamma   90.00
#
_symmetry.space_group_name_H-M   'P 1'
#
loop_
_entity.id
_entity.type
_entity.pdbx_description
1 polymer ?
#
loop_
_entity_poly.entity_id
_entity_poly.type
_entity_poly.pdbx_seq_one_letter_code
_entity_poly.pdbx_strand_id
1 'polypeptide(L)'
;MTGADQVSWTERLEAEHDNLRAALSWSLEAGDSDSALRIGGALWRFWGVRGHFSEGRRWLSTSLSGGEAAPVSVRARALLALGDLARRQADYTRAAEDLQASLELYREAKDRRGEAYALCFLGWIALDRSDLVRAEGLLEESLALSREAGTARDTSVVLNALATLEVYRGDYAHAAALQEECLSLAREAGDVRSIANYNVNLGWTAAMTGEYERAEEILQDAQGLFWELGDRNMAAHCDRLLGFVALSRNDLGRAEDLCVKAIRELQELAEAPGVDFALDVLAGVAASRREIGRAARLWGAAAGSREATGAPWIPEERAMIEPHIDAARTRLEEAVWQEERGKGRSMTLDQAVEYALSEEQERDAPTLVPVPEQQPHDEPTERLTARELEVALLVARGLTNRQVATELSISEHTAATHVRRIFKKLGLRSRAELATWVSSSRPPLP
;
A
#
# COMPACT_ATOMS: atom_id res chain seq x y z
N MET A 1 22.98 9.93 -5.44
CA MET A 1 22.41 8.85 -4.63
C MET A 1 21.77 7.78 -5.53
N THR A 2 22.60 7.17 -6.37
CA THR A 2 22.20 6.07 -7.28
C THR A 2 23.43 5.20 -7.46
N GLY A 3 23.28 3.88 -7.58
CA GLY A 3 24.40 2.93 -7.71
C GLY A 3 24.81 2.29 -6.37
N ALA A 4 25.89 1.49 -6.38
CA ALA A 4 26.33 0.67 -5.26
C ALA A 4 26.72 1.44 -3.98
N ASP A 5 27.10 2.72 -4.10
CA ASP A 5 27.58 3.54 -2.98
C ASP A 5 26.45 4.33 -2.27
N GLN A 6 25.19 3.96 -2.48
CA GLN A 6 24.03 4.71 -1.94
C GLN A 6 24.06 4.84 -0.41
N VAL A 7 24.41 3.77 0.30
CA VAL A 7 24.52 3.76 1.77
C VAL A 7 25.55 4.79 2.23
N SER A 8 26.76 4.67 1.74
CA SER A 8 27.88 5.58 2.06
C SER A 8 27.56 7.04 1.76
N TRP A 9 26.90 7.34 0.63
CA TRP A 9 26.48 8.70 0.31
C TRP A 9 25.38 9.20 1.24
N THR A 10 24.45 8.36 1.64
CA THR A 10 23.37 8.74 2.58
C THR A 10 23.95 9.09 3.95
N GLU A 11 24.90 8.30 4.47
CA GLU A 11 25.59 8.58 5.72
C GLU A 11 26.40 9.87 5.66
N ARG A 12 27.12 10.11 4.56
CA ARG A 12 27.88 11.36 4.39
C ARG A 12 26.97 12.58 4.32
N LEU A 13 25.86 12.52 3.63
CA LEU A 13 24.90 13.62 3.58
C LEU A 13 24.26 13.88 4.94
N GLU A 14 24.02 12.84 5.75
CA GLU A 14 23.55 12.98 7.12
C GLU A 14 24.58 13.68 7.99
N ALA A 15 25.85 13.28 7.92
CA ALA A 15 26.93 13.93 8.65
C ALA A 15 27.13 15.41 8.26
N GLU A 16 26.84 15.75 7.00
CA GLU A 16 26.96 17.11 6.47
C GLU A 16 25.63 17.91 6.51
N HIS A 17 24.57 17.35 7.12
CA HIS A 17 23.22 17.92 7.01
C HIS A 17 23.14 19.35 7.53
N ASP A 18 23.78 19.65 8.66
CA ASP A 18 23.83 21.03 9.20
C ASP A 18 24.59 21.98 8.30
N ASN A 19 25.66 21.52 7.64
CA ASN A 19 26.39 22.32 6.66
C ASN A 19 25.53 22.57 5.40
N LEU A 20 24.72 21.60 4.98
CA LEU A 20 23.79 21.77 3.87
C LEU A 20 22.67 22.75 4.21
N ARG A 21 22.15 22.72 5.44
CA ARG A 21 21.20 23.71 5.96
C ARG A 21 21.79 25.12 5.96
N ALA A 22 23.04 25.26 6.45
CA ALA A 22 23.71 26.51 6.43
C ALA A 22 23.95 27.06 5.01
N ALA A 23 24.32 26.19 4.07
CA ALA A 23 24.49 26.57 2.67
C ALA A 23 23.18 27.05 2.03
N LEU A 24 22.06 26.35 2.29
CA LEU A 24 20.74 26.76 1.83
C LEU A 24 20.29 28.09 2.40
N SER A 25 20.47 28.30 3.73
CA SER A 25 20.17 29.58 4.41
C SER A 25 20.97 30.72 3.81
N TRP A 26 22.30 30.53 3.71
CA TRP A 26 23.19 31.51 3.13
C TRP A 26 22.84 31.90 1.70
N SER A 27 22.52 30.90 0.85
CA SER A 27 22.13 31.16 -0.54
C SER A 27 20.86 32.01 -0.62
N LEU A 28 19.86 31.71 0.24
CA LEU A 28 18.60 32.48 0.29
C LEU A 28 18.83 33.90 0.83
N GLU A 29 19.61 34.06 1.88
CA GLU A 29 19.97 35.38 2.47
C GLU A 29 20.77 36.24 1.48
N ALA A 30 21.62 35.62 0.66
CA ALA A 30 22.36 36.27 -0.40
C ALA A 30 21.52 36.61 -1.65
N GLY A 31 20.25 36.17 -1.70
CA GLY A 31 19.37 36.31 -2.88
C GLY A 31 19.74 35.38 -4.02
N ASP A 32 20.59 34.37 -3.80
CA ASP A 32 20.98 33.35 -4.80
C ASP A 32 20.04 32.17 -4.76
N SER A 33 18.79 32.38 -5.21
CA SER A 33 17.78 31.34 -5.29
C SER A 33 18.14 30.24 -6.29
N ASP A 34 18.94 30.50 -7.33
CA ASP A 34 19.39 29.47 -8.29
C ASP A 34 20.24 28.40 -7.59
N SER A 35 21.23 28.82 -6.78
CA SER A 35 22.03 27.86 -6.00
C SER A 35 21.19 27.11 -4.98
N ALA A 36 20.27 27.77 -4.28
CA ALA A 36 19.37 27.11 -3.35
C ALA A 36 18.48 26.05 -4.02
N LEU A 37 17.92 26.36 -5.20
CA LEU A 37 17.12 25.41 -6.01
C LEU A 37 17.94 24.21 -6.50
N ARG A 38 19.19 24.44 -6.92
CA ARG A 38 20.09 23.34 -7.34
C ARG A 38 20.43 22.41 -6.17
N ILE A 39 20.76 22.96 -5.01
CA ILE A 39 21.03 22.19 -3.79
C ILE A 39 19.77 21.42 -3.39
N GLY A 40 18.64 22.08 -3.23
CA GLY A 40 17.38 21.45 -2.84
C GLY A 40 16.93 20.35 -3.84
N GLY A 41 16.97 20.65 -5.13
CA GLY A 41 16.68 19.70 -6.20
C GLY A 41 17.67 18.53 -6.30
N ALA A 42 18.87 18.62 -5.68
CA ALA A 42 19.79 17.49 -5.56
C ALA A 42 19.55 16.67 -4.27
N LEU A 43 19.09 17.32 -3.21
CA LEU A 43 18.90 16.70 -1.88
C LEU A 43 17.56 15.98 -1.70
N TRP A 44 16.58 16.17 -2.60
CA TRP A 44 15.22 15.65 -2.39
C TRP A 44 15.17 14.14 -2.09
N ARG A 45 16.04 13.34 -2.72
CA ARG A 45 16.12 11.90 -2.47
C ARG A 45 16.69 11.59 -1.08
N PHE A 46 17.65 12.40 -0.62
CA PHE A 46 18.18 12.31 0.73
C PHE A 46 17.08 12.60 1.77
N TRP A 47 16.35 13.69 1.59
CA TRP A 47 15.20 14.01 2.45
C TRP A 47 14.14 12.93 2.43
N GLY A 48 13.90 12.33 1.25
CA GLY A 48 12.95 11.22 1.10
C GLY A 48 13.39 9.92 1.78
N VAL A 49 14.71 9.66 1.88
CA VAL A 49 15.27 8.47 2.55
C VAL A 49 15.31 8.65 4.07
N ARG A 50 15.64 9.86 4.53
CA ARG A 50 15.83 10.16 5.95
C ARG A 50 14.57 10.69 6.65
N GLY A 51 13.45 10.78 5.94
CA GLY A 51 12.19 11.27 6.53
C GLY A 51 12.15 12.79 6.74
N HIS A 52 13.06 13.57 6.16
CA HIS A 52 13.09 15.03 6.31
C HIS A 52 12.12 15.73 5.33
N PHE A 53 10.91 15.17 5.12
CA PHE A 53 9.97 15.65 4.11
C PHE A 53 9.56 17.11 4.31
N SER A 54 9.14 17.47 5.52
CA SER A 54 8.69 18.84 5.84
C SER A 54 9.81 19.86 5.69
N GLU A 55 11.04 19.49 6.05
CA GLU A 55 12.21 20.33 5.87
C GLU A 55 12.50 20.56 4.38
N GLY A 56 12.55 19.48 3.60
CA GLY A 56 12.77 19.56 2.15
C GLY A 56 11.72 20.41 1.44
N ARG A 57 10.45 20.23 1.79
CA ARG A 57 9.34 21.05 1.26
C ARG A 57 9.52 22.53 1.59
N ARG A 58 9.89 22.85 2.82
CA ARG A 58 10.13 24.24 3.24
C ARG A 58 11.25 24.89 2.44
N TRP A 59 12.41 24.23 2.32
CA TRP A 59 13.55 24.76 1.57
C TRP A 59 13.22 24.97 0.10
N LEU A 60 12.60 23.97 -0.56
CA LEU A 60 12.21 24.06 -1.96
C LEU A 60 11.17 25.15 -2.22
N SER A 61 10.14 25.25 -1.39
CA SER A 61 9.10 26.28 -1.53
C SER A 61 9.66 27.69 -1.36
N THR A 62 10.53 27.91 -0.35
CA THR A 62 11.18 29.21 -0.13
C THR A 62 12.10 29.57 -1.30
N SER A 63 12.87 28.60 -1.82
CA SER A 63 13.76 28.83 -2.97
C SER A 63 12.98 29.15 -4.25
N LEU A 64 11.84 28.49 -4.48
CA LEU A 64 10.99 28.74 -5.64
C LEU A 64 10.33 30.13 -5.62
N SER A 65 9.98 30.63 -4.42
CA SER A 65 9.36 31.96 -4.27
C SER A 65 10.28 33.12 -4.70
N GLY A 66 11.60 32.95 -4.64
CA GLY A 66 12.57 33.94 -5.11
C GLY A 66 13.29 33.52 -6.39
N GLY A 67 12.96 32.36 -6.95
CA GLY A 67 13.73 31.71 -8.01
C GLY A 67 13.18 31.89 -9.44
N GLU A 68 12.37 32.91 -9.70
CA GLU A 68 11.77 33.12 -11.03
C GLU A 68 12.83 33.31 -12.14
N ALA A 69 13.99 33.89 -11.82
CA ALA A 69 15.10 34.08 -12.73
C ALA A 69 15.97 32.82 -12.96
N ALA A 70 15.78 31.76 -12.16
CA ALA A 70 16.53 30.52 -12.31
C ALA A 70 16.17 29.80 -13.62
N PRO A 71 17.12 29.03 -14.20
CA PRO A 71 16.85 28.27 -15.42
C PRO A 71 15.62 27.37 -15.32
N VAL A 72 14.85 27.28 -16.40
CA VAL A 72 13.60 26.50 -16.46
C VAL A 72 13.79 25.07 -15.98
N SER A 73 14.89 24.40 -16.37
CA SER A 73 15.19 23.02 -15.95
C SER A 73 15.48 22.88 -14.47
N VAL A 74 16.07 23.92 -13.82
CA VAL A 74 16.32 23.94 -12.36
C VAL A 74 15.01 24.09 -11.60
N ARG A 75 14.14 24.98 -12.03
CA ARG A 75 12.81 25.18 -11.46
C ARG A 75 11.93 23.93 -11.63
N ALA A 76 11.96 23.34 -12.82
CA ALA A 76 11.23 22.10 -13.11
C ALA A 76 11.62 20.97 -12.16
N ARG A 77 12.94 20.78 -11.94
CA ARG A 77 13.47 19.77 -11.04
C ARG A 77 13.10 20.04 -9.57
N ALA A 78 13.11 21.29 -9.14
CA ALA A 78 12.73 21.67 -7.79
C ALA A 78 11.23 21.40 -7.52
N LEU A 79 10.37 21.73 -8.49
CA LEU A 79 8.93 21.43 -8.44
C LEU A 79 8.66 19.91 -8.43
N LEU A 80 9.38 19.13 -9.25
CA LEU A 80 9.29 17.67 -9.23
C LEU A 80 9.66 17.12 -7.83
N ALA A 81 10.73 17.62 -7.25
CA ALA A 81 11.18 17.25 -5.92
C ALA A 81 10.13 17.62 -4.85
N LEU A 82 9.58 18.84 -4.93
CA LEU A 82 8.54 19.31 -4.01
C LEU A 82 7.28 18.46 -4.11
N GLY A 83 6.84 18.13 -5.32
CA GLY A 83 5.67 17.29 -5.56
C GLY A 83 5.85 15.86 -5.04
N ASP A 84 7.02 15.21 -5.20
CA ASP A 84 7.28 13.87 -4.64
C ASP A 84 7.28 13.89 -3.11
N LEU A 85 7.90 14.92 -2.48
CA LEU A 85 7.89 15.05 -1.02
C LEU A 85 6.47 15.30 -0.49
N ALA A 86 5.65 16.10 -1.20
CA ALA A 86 4.24 16.32 -0.84
C ALA A 86 3.42 15.03 -0.96
N ARG A 87 3.61 14.24 -2.03
CA ARG A 87 2.95 12.94 -2.21
C ARG A 87 3.25 11.98 -1.07
N ARG A 88 4.52 11.92 -0.63
CA ARG A 88 4.95 11.07 0.49
C ARG A 88 4.30 11.44 1.82
N GLN A 89 3.88 12.69 1.96
CA GLN A 89 3.09 13.16 3.12
C GLN A 89 1.58 13.10 2.88
N ALA A 90 1.13 12.39 1.85
CA ALA A 90 -0.28 12.27 1.44
C ALA A 90 -0.97 13.61 1.09
N ASP A 91 -0.19 14.69 0.84
CA ASP A 91 -0.70 15.97 0.35
C ASP A 91 -0.86 15.90 -1.19
N TYR A 92 -1.77 15.03 -1.64
CA TYR A 92 -1.95 14.72 -3.06
C TYR A 92 -2.39 15.92 -3.90
N THR A 93 -3.10 16.88 -3.29
CA THR A 93 -3.56 18.08 -4.02
C THR A 93 -2.37 18.96 -4.37
N ARG A 94 -1.55 19.29 -3.38
CA ARG A 94 -0.34 20.09 -3.60
C ARG A 94 0.67 19.37 -4.49
N ALA A 95 0.84 18.07 -4.27
CA ALA A 95 1.70 17.24 -5.11
C ALA A 95 1.31 17.30 -6.59
N ALA A 96 0.02 17.19 -6.91
CA ALA A 96 -0.47 17.27 -8.28
C ALA A 96 -0.23 18.65 -8.92
N GLU A 97 -0.42 19.74 -8.16
CA GLU A 97 -0.15 21.11 -8.63
C GLU A 97 1.33 21.29 -8.95
N ASP A 98 2.23 20.93 -8.04
CA ASP A 98 3.67 21.08 -8.19
C ASP A 98 4.22 20.21 -9.34
N LEU A 99 3.73 18.98 -9.48
CA LEU A 99 4.13 18.07 -10.57
C LEU A 99 3.58 18.50 -11.92
N GLN A 100 2.37 19.06 -11.98
CA GLN A 100 1.82 19.62 -13.21
C GLN A 100 2.64 20.83 -13.68
N ALA A 101 2.99 21.74 -12.77
CA ALA A 101 3.87 22.86 -13.06
C ALA A 101 5.28 22.40 -13.50
N SER A 102 5.81 21.35 -12.86
CA SER A 102 7.07 20.73 -13.26
C SER A 102 7.01 20.19 -14.69
N LEU A 103 5.91 19.47 -15.05
CA LEU A 103 5.69 18.91 -16.38
C LEU A 103 5.67 20.00 -17.46
N GLU A 104 4.99 21.11 -17.21
CA GLU A 104 4.92 22.25 -18.12
C GLU A 104 6.30 22.84 -18.37
N LEU A 105 7.11 23.04 -17.32
CA LEU A 105 8.48 23.54 -17.45
C LEU A 105 9.41 22.55 -18.16
N TYR A 106 9.28 21.24 -17.95
CA TYR A 106 10.07 20.25 -18.69
C TYR A 106 9.68 20.23 -20.19
N ARG A 107 8.41 20.41 -20.51
CA ARG A 107 7.94 20.55 -21.90
C ARG A 107 8.50 21.82 -22.56
N GLU A 108 8.50 22.96 -21.84
CA GLU A 108 9.12 24.20 -22.29
C GLU A 108 10.63 24.02 -22.54
N ALA A 109 11.33 23.34 -21.62
CA ALA A 109 12.75 23.05 -21.74
C ALA A 109 13.08 21.96 -22.78
N LYS A 110 12.08 21.27 -23.33
CA LYS A 110 12.22 20.10 -24.22
C LYS A 110 13.03 18.96 -23.56
N ASP A 111 12.96 18.85 -22.23
CA ASP A 111 13.59 17.79 -21.46
C ASP A 111 12.66 16.57 -21.36
N ARG A 112 12.76 15.68 -22.36
CA ARG A 112 11.95 14.45 -22.46
C ARG A 112 12.11 13.54 -21.26
N ARG A 113 13.31 13.49 -20.69
CA ARG A 113 13.57 12.67 -19.50
C ARG A 113 12.87 13.24 -18.27
N GLY A 114 12.96 14.56 -18.07
CA GLY A 114 12.24 15.23 -16.98
C GLY A 114 10.72 15.13 -17.14
N GLU A 115 10.22 15.25 -18.38
CA GLU A 115 8.81 15.05 -18.72
C GLU A 115 8.33 13.65 -18.32
N ALA A 116 9.09 12.58 -18.65
CA ALA A 116 8.77 11.22 -18.26
C ALA A 116 8.67 11.06 -16.73
N TYR A 117 9.59 11.65 -15.97
CA TYR A 117 9.52 11.61 -14.51
C TYR A 117 8.29 12.32 -13.93
N ALA A 118 7.96 13.51 -14.45
CA ALA A 118 6.79 14.26 -13.98
C ALA A 118 5.49 13.49 -14.26
N LEU A 119 5.36 12.90 -15.45
CA LEU A 119 4.23 12.04 -15.80
C LEU A 119 4.15 10.80 -14.91
N CYS A 120 5.28 10.14 -14.64
CA CYS A 120 5.34 8.98 -13.74
C CYS A 120 4.83 9.33 -12.32
N PHE A 121 5.27 10.45 -11.76
CA PHE A 121 4.80 10.86 -10.43
C PHE A 121 3.34 11.32 -10.42
N LEU A 122 2.84 11.94 -11.48
CA LEU A 122 1.41 12.19 -11.64
C LEU A 122 0.61 10.89 -11.75
N GLY A 123 1.17 9.87 -12.43
CA GLY A 123 0.61 8.52 -12.47
C GLY A 123 0.52 7.88 -11.07
N TRP A 124 1.56 8.02 -10.25
CA TRP A 124 1.54 7.58 -8.86
C TRP A 124 0.44 8.28 -8.05
N ILE A 125 0.25 9.60 -8.21
CA ILE A 125 -0.87 10.31 -7.53
C ILE A 125 -2.22 9.78 -8.00
N ALA A 126 -2.37 9.46 -9.28
CA ALA A 126 -3.60 8.88 -9.80
C ALA A 126 -3.87 7.49 -9.19
N LEU A 127 -2.83 6.66 -9.03
CA LEU A 127 -2.90 5.38 -8.32
C LEU A 127 -3.29 5.57 -6.85
N ASP A 128 -2.60 6.47 -6.14
CA ASP A 128 -2.87 6.81 -4.74
C ASP A 128 -4.33 7.30 -4.52
N ARG A 129 -4.97 7.84 -5.59
CA ARG A 129 -6.38 8.26 -5.61
C ARG A 129 -7.33 7.22 -6.23
N SER A 130 -6.84 6.04 -6.58
CA SER A 130 -7.60 4.97 -7.25
C SER A 130 -8.21 5.40 -8.61
N ASP A 131 -7.65 6.40 -9.27
CA ASP A 131 -8.02 6.81 -10.64
C ASP A 131 -7.18 6.02 -11.66
N LEU A 132 -7.54 4.74 -11.82
CA LEU A 132 -6.76 3.78 -12.62
C LEU A 132 -6.72 4.16 -14.11
N VAL A 133 -7.78 4.77 -14.64
CA VAL A 133 -7.82 5.19 -16.05
C VAL A 133 -6.83 6.32 -16.32
N ARG A 134 -6.80 7.31 -15.43
CA ARG A 134 -5.85 8.42 -15.53
C ARG A 134 -4.42 7.94 -15.29
N ALA A 135 -4.21 7.03 -14.34
CA ALA A 135 -2.90 6.43 -14.07
C ALA A 135 -2.33 5.76 -15.31
N GLU A 136 -3.13 4.92 -15.99
CA GLU A 136 -2.73 4.23 -17.23
C GLU A 136 -2.23 5.20 -18.28
N GLY A 137 -3.04 6.19 -18.66
CA GLY A 137 -2.64 7.13 -19.70
C GLY A 137 -1.36 7.89 -19.37
N LEU A 138 -1.20 8.34 -18.12
CA LEU A 138 0.01 9.05 -17.67
C LEU A 138 1.25 8.13 -17.68
N LEU A 139 1.10 6.89 -17.24
CA LEU A 139 2.20 5.93 -17.14
C LEU A 139 2.61 5.39 -18.53
N GLU A 140 1.68 5.18 -19.43
CA GLU A 140 1.99 4.80 -20.83
C GLU A 140 2.74 5.91 -21.56
N GLU A 141 2.32 7.17 -21.44
CA GLU A 141 3.03 8.33 -21.98
C GLU A 141 4.45 8.43 -21.39
N SER A 142 4.56 8.27 -20.06
CA SER A 142 5.84 8.23 -19.36
C SER A 142 6.75 7.11 -19.85
N LEU A 143 6.20 5.89 -20.06
CA LEU A 143 6.97 4.74 -20.54
C LEU A 143 7.52 4.98 -21.94
N ALA A 144 6.70 5.53 -22.84
CA ALA A 144 7.13 5.87 -24.19
C ALA A 144 8.32 6.84 -24.16
N LEU A 145 8.22 7.91 -23.38
CA LEU A 145 9.29 8.90 -23.23
C LEU A 145 10.54 8.34 -22.56
N SER A 146 10.38 7.50 -21.53
CA SER A 146 11.52 6.89 -20.81
C SER A 146 12.29 5.89 -21.68
N ARG A 147 11.62 5.21 -22.60
CA ARG A 147 12.26 4.33 -23.61
C ARG A 147 12.98 5.12 -24.68
N GLU A 148 12.48 6.31 -25.05
CA GLU A 148 13.08 7.16 -26.06
C GLU A 148 14.33 7.90 -25.52
N ALA A 149 14.23 8.51 -24.35
CA ALA A 149 15.21 9.48 -23.85
C ALA A 149 15.81 9.14 -22.47
N GLY A 150 15.35 8.06 -21.84
CA GLY A 150 15.75 7.66 -20.50
C GLY A 150 16.88 6.63 -20.48
N THR A 151 17.22 6.23 -19.27
CA THR A 151 18.10 5.09 -18.99
C THR A 151 17.26 3.86 -18.60
N ALA A 152 17.87 2.67 -18.57
CA ALA A 152 17.23 1.45 -18.06
C ALA A 152 16.60 1.66 -16.68
N ARG A 153 17.27 2.43 -15.82
CA ARG A 153 16.74 2.82 -14.50
C ARG A 153 15.49 3.68 -14.61
N ASP A 154 15.46 4.66 -15.50
CA ASP A 154 14.30 5.54 -15.67
C ASP A 154 13.09 4.71 -16.13
N THR A 155 13.31 3.78 -17.06
CA THR A 155 12.31 2.82 -17.52
C THR A 155 11.82 1.92 -16.39
N SER A 156 12.71 1.39 -15.53
CA SER A 156 12.31 0.53 -14.42
C SER A 156 11.40 1.23 -13.40
N VAL A 157 11.60 2.54 -13.17
CA VAL A 157 10.72 3.33 -12.29
C VAL A 157 9.30 3.40 -12.83
N VAL A 158 9.14 3.58 -14.13
CA VAL A 158 7.82 3.64 -14.78
C VAL A 158 7.16 2.26 -14.84
N LEU A 159 7.93 1.23 -15.18
CA LEU A 159 7.45 -0.17 -15.17
C LEU A 159 6.94 -0.58 -13.79
N ASN A 160 7.60 -0.12 -12.72
CA ASN A 160 7.14 -0.38 -11.36
C ASN A 160 5.78 0.28 -11.05
N ALA A 161 5.54 1.49 -11.55
CA ALA A 161 4.24 2.14 -11.40
C ALA A 161 3.15 1.40 -12.20
N LEU A 162 3.47 0.91 -13.41
CA LEU A 162 2.57 0.06 -14.20
C LEU A 162 2.28 -1.27 -13.51
N ALA A 163 3.30 -1.89 -12.91
CA ALA A 163 3.09 -3.11 -12.12
C ALA A 163 2.11 -2.88 -10.95
N THR A 164 2.21 -1.73 -10.27
CA THR A 164 1.26 -1.36 -9.22
C THR A 164 -0.16 -1.14 -9.77
N LEU A 165 -0.29 -0.55 -10.96
CA LEU A 165 -1.58 -0.43 -11.65
C LEU A 165 -2.20 -1.81 -11.91
N GLU A 166 -1.40 -2.80 -12.35
CA GLU A 166 -1.89 -4.16 -12.60
C GLU A 166 -2.30 -4.87 -11.31
N VAL A 167 -1.58 -4.63 -10.19
CA VAL A 167 -2.03 -5.09 -8.86
C VAL A 167 -3.43 -4.54 -8.55
N TYR A 168 -3.66 -3.24 -8.74
CA TYR A 168 -4.96 -2.62 -8.48
C TYR A 168 -6.07 -3.09 -9.44
N ARG A 169 -5.71 -3.64 -10.58
CA ARG A 169 -6.64 -4.32 -11.52
C ARG A 169 -6.87 -5.78 -11.18
N GLY A 170 -6.09 -6.34 -10.24
CA GLY A 170 -6.12 -7.75 -9.87
C GLY A 170 -5.40 -8.67 -10.86
N ASP A 171 -4.64 -8.12 -11.83
CA ASP A 171 -3.78 -8.91 -12.72
C ASP A 171 -2.39 -9.11 -12.08
N TYR A 172 -2.38 -9.94 -11.04
CA TYR A 172 -1.16 -10.23 -10.28
C TYR A 172 -0.07 -10.94 -11.11
N ALA A 173 -0.46 -11.69 -12.14
CA ALA A 173 0.50 -12.39 -12.99
C ALA A 173 1.29 -11.38 -13.86
N HIS A 174 0.61 -10.44 -14.46
CA HIS A 174 1.25 -9.37 -15.24
C HIS A 174 2.06 -8.43 -14.32
N ALA A 175 1.52 -8.08 -13.14
CA ALA A 175 2.24 -7.29 -12.16
C ALA A 175 3.58 -7.95 -11.75
N ALA A 176 3.57 -9.24 -11.42
CA ALA A 176 4.79 -9.98 -11.05
C ALA A 176 5.83 -9.99 -12.18
N ALA A 177 5.40 -10.20 -13.42
CA ALA A 177 6.31 -10.17 -14.57
C ALA A 177 6.99 -8.80 -14.75
N LEU A 178 6.22 -7.70 -14.63
CA LEU A 178 6.76 -6.34 -14.67
C LEU A 178 7.71 -6.05 -13.50
N GLN A 179 7.40 -6.54 -12.30
CA GLN A 179 8.25 -6.38 -11.11
C GLN A 179 9.57 -7.15 -11.24
N GLU A 180 9.55 -8.34 -11.81
CA GLU A 180 10.77 -9.10 -12.10
C GLU A 180 11.65 -8.39 -13.16
N GLU A 181 11.06 -7.79 -14.20
CA GLU A 181 11.78 -6.95 -15.15
C GLU A 181 12.42 -5.74 -14.46
N CYS A 182 11.69 -5.06 -13.58
CA CYS A 182 12.22 -3.95 -12.77
C CYS A 182 13.41 -4.39 -11.92
N LEU A 183 13.32 -5.54 -11.25
CA LEU A 183 14.39 -6.11 -10.42
C LEU A 183 15.63 -6.42 -11.25
N SER A 184 15.49 -7.00 -12.45
CA SER A 184 16.61 -7.26 -13.36
C SER A 184 17.34 -5.97 -13.70
N LEU A 185 16.61 -4.95 -14.15
CA LEU A 185 17.19 -3.64 -14.51
C LEU A 185 17.86 -2.95 -13.31
N ALA A 186 17.28 -3.05 -12.12
CA ALA A 186 17.85 -2.46 -10.91
C ALA A 186 19.13 -3.17 -10.45
N ARG A 187 19.17 -4.52 -10.57
CA ARG A 187 20.37 -5.33 -10.26
C ARG A 187 21.51 -5.01 -11.23
N GLU A 188 21.24 -4.90 -12.52
CA GLU A 188 22.24 -4.51 -13.52
C GLU A 188 22.80 -3.10 -13.23
N ALA A 189 21.96 -2.19 -12.75
CA ALA A 189 22.37 -0.83 -12.38
C ALA A 189 23.05 -0.73 -11.00
N GLY A 190 23.06 -1.79 -10.19
CA GLY A 190 23.52 -1.78 -8.80
C GLY A 190 22.70 -0.82 -7.91
N ASP A 191 21.42 -0.55 -8.24
CA ASP A 191 20.56 0.38 -7.52
C ASP A 191 19.87 -0.33 -6.35
N VAL A 192 20.57 -0.43 -5.21
CA VAL A 192 20.12 -1.14 -4.00
C VAL A 192 18.75 -0.67 -3.54
N ARG A 193 18.47 0.64 -3.58
CA ARG A 193 17.19 1.18 -3.16
C ARG A 193 16.04 0.74 -4.08
N SER A 194 16.27 0.77 -5.40
CA SER A 194 15.26 0.30 -6.35
C SER A 194 15.02 -1.20 -6.18
N ILE A 195 16.07 -2.00 -5.93
CA ILE A 195 15.94 -3.44 -5.62
C ILE A 195 15.04 -3.63 -4.40
N ALA A 196 15.29 -2.90 -3.29
CA ALA A 196 14.48 -2.99 -2.09
C ALA A 196 13.00 -2.63 -2.35
N ASN A 197 12.75 -1.52 -3.07
CA ASN A 197 11.38 -1.10 -3.42
C ASN A 197 10.66 -2.14 -4.29
N TYR A 198 11.33 -2.72 -5.28
CA TYR A 198 10.69 -3.70 -6.17
C TYR A 198 10.45 -5.02 -5.46
N ASN A 199 11.32 -5.41 -4.52
CA ASN A 199 11.08 -6.54 -3.63
C ASN A 199 9.84 -6.32 -2.75
N VAL A 200 9.61 -5.12 -2.21
CA VAL A 200 8.37 -4.82 -1.47
C VAL A 200 7.14 -5.09 -2.32
N ASN A 201 7.13 -4.55 -3.55
CA ASN A 201 5.98 -4.71 -4.43
C ASN A 201 5.79 -6.18 -4.86
N LEU A 202 6.88 -6.90 -5.15
CA LEU A 202 6.82 -8.33 -5.48
C LEU A 202 6.34 -9.16 -4.29
N GLY A 203 6.85 -8.88 -3.08
CA GLY A 203 6.40 -9.53 -1.84
C GLY A 203 4.93 -9.28 -1.56
N TRP A 204 4.46 -8.03 -1.79
CA TRP A 204 3.04 -7.71 -1.71
C TRP A 204 2.21 -8.49 -2.72
N THR A 205 2.64 -8.54 -3.98
CA THR A 205 1.96 -9.31 -5.04
C THR A 205 1.89 -10.79 -4.69
N ALA A 206 2.97 -11.37 -4.14
CA ALA A 206 2.98 -12.74 -3.65
C ALA A 206 1.99 -12.96 -2.48
N ALA A 207 1.90 -11.99 -1.55
CA ALA A 207 0.91 -12.06 -0.47
C ALA A 207 -0.54 -12.03 -1.00
N MET A 208 -0.82 -11.21 -2.02
CA MET A 208 -2.15 -11.14 -2.66
C MET A 208 -2.54 -12.44 -3.37
N THR A 209 -1.57 -13.20 -3.86
CA THR A 209 -1.80 -14.50 -4.51
C THR A 209 -1.83 -15.67 -3.50
N GLY A 210 -1.56 -15.41 -2.21
CA GLY A 210 -1.54 -16.42 -1.15
C GLY A 210 -0.22 -17.16 -1.05
N GLU A 211 0.84 -16.71 -1.73
CA GLU A 211 2.20 -17.26 -1.65
C GLU A 211 2.92 -16.69 -0.41
N TYR A 212 2.36 -16.93 0.78
CA TYR A 212 2.79 -16.25 2.01
C TYR A 212 4.24 -16.53 2.42
N GLU A 213 4.76 -17.74 2.21
CA GLU A 213 6.15 -18.09 2.49
C GLU A 213 7.09 -17.27 1.62
N ARG A 214 6.81 -17.22 0.32
CA ARG A 214 7.59 -16.42 -0.64
C ARG A 214 7.50 -14.92 -0.35
N ALA A 215 6.30 -14.44 0.00
CA ALA A 215 6.08 -13.05 0.38
C ALA A 215 6.93 -12.68 1.60
N GLU A 216 6.98 -13.54 2.61
CA GLU A 216 7.77 -13.35 3.82
C GLU A 216 9.26 -13.23 3.52
N GLU A 217 9.83 -14.16 2.75
CA GLU A 217 11.25 -14.15 2.36
C GLU A 217 11.61 -12.86 1.62
N ILE A 218 10.84 -12.49 0.60
CA ILE A 218 11.09 -11.29 -0.21
C ILE A 218 10.97 -10.01 0.63
N LEU A 219 9.98 -9.91 1.51
CA LEU A 219 9.77 -8.73 2.35
C LEU A 219 10.85 -8.60 3.43
N GLN A 220 11.36 -9.69 3.99
CA GLN A 220 12.49 -9.67 4.92
C GLN A 220 13.77 -9.21 4.24
N ASP A 221 14.06 -9.67 3.03
CA ASP A 221 15.19 -9.19 2.23
C ASP A 221 15.09 -7.69 1.96
N ALA A 222 13.91 -7.22 1.55
CA ALA A 222 13.67 -5.81 1.33
C ALA A 222 13.87 -4.98 2.61
N GLN A 223 13.36 -5.46 3.74
CA GLN A 223 13.51 -4.83 5.05
C GLN A 223 14.99 -4.67 5.43
N GLY A 224 15.79 -5.73 5.25
CA GLY A 224 17.23 -5.71 5.50
C GLY A 224 17.93 -4.61 4.70
N LEU A 225 17.63 -4.53 3.40
CA LEU A 225 18.18 -3.49 2.51
C LEU A 225 17.77 -2.07 2.95
N PHE A 226 16.54 -1.86 3.42
CA PHE A 226 16.12 -0.56 3.92
C PHE A 226 16.80 -0.18 5.25
N TRP A 227 17.03 -1.15 6.14
CA TRP A 227 17.83 -0.91 7.34
C TRP A 227 19.27 -0.52 7.00
N GLU A 228 19.92 -1.18 6.04
CA GLU A 228 21.25 -0.83 5.54
C GLU A 228 21.28 0.58 4.93
N LEU A 229 20.23 0.97 4.21
CA LEU A 229 20.06 2.31 3.64
C LEU A 229 19.74 3.38 4.69
N GLY A 230 19.36 3.00 5.91
CA GLY A 230 18.84 3.87 6.95
C GLY A 230 17.48 4.47 6.62
N ASP A 231 16.73 3.82 5.73
CA ASP A 231 15.35 4.19 5.38
C ASP A 231 14.37 3.53 6.35
N ARG A 232 14.31 4.08 7.58
CA ARG A 232 13.47 3.56 8.67
C ARG A 232 11.98 3.54 8.30
N ASN A 233 11.52 4.51 7.51
CA ASN A 233 10.12 4.57 7.06
C ASN A 233 9.77 3.35 6.18
N MET A 234 10.61 3.04 5.18
CA MET A 234 10.38 1.88 4.32
C MET A 234 10.62 0.55 5.07
N ALA A 235 11.51 0.50 6.04
CA ALA A 235 11.66 -0.67 6.92
C ALA A 235 10.38 -0.91 7.75
N ALA A 236 9.77 0.14 8.32
CA ALA A 236 8.48 0.05 9.00
C ALA A 236 7.34 -0.34 8.05
N HIS A 237 7.41 0.11 6.79
CA HIS A 237 6.49 -0.36 5.75
C HIS A 237 6.58 -1.87 5.54
N CYS A 238 7.81 -2.44 5.48
CA CYS A 238 7.98 -3.89 5.42
C CYS A 238 7.44 -4.60 6.66
N ASP A 239 7.67 -4.05 7.88
CA ASP A 239 7.15 -4.64 9.12
C ASP A 239 5.61 -4.79 9.09
N ARG A 240 4.87 -3.77 8.63
CA ARG A 240 3.40 -3.87 8.55
C ARG A 240 2.91 -4.83 7.46
N LEU A 241 3.62 -4.96 6.34
CA LEU A 241 3.30 -5.96 5.32
C LEU A 241 3.59 -7.39 5.82
N LEU A 242 4.71 -7.58 6.53
CA LEU A 242 5.03 -8.85 7.21
C LEU A 242 4.01 -9.17 8.31
N GLY A 243 3.53 -8.15 9.04
CA GLY A 243 2.43 -8.28 10.00
C GLY A 243 1.15 -8.80 9.34
N PHE A 244 0.81 -8.28 8.17
CA PHE A 244 -0.31 -8.76 7.38
C PHE A 244 -0.11 -10.23 6.92
N VAL A 245 1.08 -10.58 6.43
CA VAL A 245 1.41 -11.97 6.05
C VAL A 245 1.28 -12.90 7.25
N ALA A 246 1.76 -12.49 8.43
CA ALA A 246 1.63 -13.26 9.67
C ALA A 246 0.16 -13.44 10.10
N LEU A 247 -0.68 -12.38 10.01
CA LEU A 247 -2.12 -12.47 10.24
C LEU A 247 -2.79 -13.48 9.30
N SER A 248 -2.45 -13.43 8.01
CA SER A 248 -2.99 -14.34 6.99
C SER A 248 -2.61 -15.80 7.23
N ARG A 249 -1.47 -16.04 7.88
CA ARG A 249 -1.02 -17.37 8.34
C ARG A 249 -1.52 -17.75 9.72
N ASN A 250 -2.34 -16.89 10.34
CA ASN A 250 -2.85 -17.05 11.71
C ASN A 250 -1.75 -17.04 12.80
N ASP A 251 -0.59 -16.44 12.51
CA ASP A 251 0.45 -16.16 13.52
C ASP A 251 0.18 -14.80 14.17
N LEU A 252 -0.79 -14.80 15.09
CA LEU A 252 -1.34 -13.57 15.68
C LEU A 252 -0.33 -12.84 16.56
N GLY A 253 0.57 -13.58 17.23
CA GLY A 253 1.62 -12.97 18.08
C GLY A 253 2.59 -12.17 17.23
N ARG A 254 3.12 -12.80 16.19
CA ARG A 254 4.06 -12.16 15.25
C ARG A 254 3.42 -10.99 14.49
N ALA A 255 2.14 -11.13 14.09
CA ALA A 255 1.42 -10.04 13.42
C ALA A 255 1.32 -8.81 14.30
N GLU A 256 1.01 -8.98 15.58
CA GLU A 256 0.95 -7.91 16.57
C GLU A 256 2.32 -7.27 16.79
N ASP A 257 3.35 -8.06 17.07
CA ASP A 257 4.71 -7.56 17.32
C ASP A 257 5.23 -6.70 16.17
N LEU A 258 5.03 -7.16 14.92
CA LEU A 258 5.47 -6.45 13.73
C LEU A 258 4.70 -5.13 13.53
N CYS A 259 3.38 -5.13 13.71
CA CYS A 259 2.58 -3.90 13.57
C CYS A 259 2.85 -2.91 14.69
N VAL A 260 3.02 -3.36 15.93
CA VAL A 260 3.41 -2.52 17.08
C VAL A 260 4.78 -1.88 16.84
N LYS A 261 5.75 -2.66 16.35
CA LYS A 261 7.07 -2.16 15.96
C LYS A 261 6.97 -1.09 14.88
N ALA A 262 6.20 -1.36 13.81
CA ALA A 262 6.01 -0.41 12.72
C ALA A 262 5.38 0.91 13.21
N ILE A 263 4.35 0.85 14.06
CA ILE A 263 3.71 2.04 14.64
C ILE A 263 4.69 2.85 15.46
N ARG A 264 5.52 2.22 16.31
CA ARG A 264 6.54 2.93 17.12
C ARG A 264 7.58 3.62 16.24
N GLU A 265 8.07 2.96 15.19
CA GLU A 265 9.01 3.54 14.24
C GLU A 265 8.42 4.78 13.53
N LEU A 266 7.19 4.67 13.04
CA LEU A 266 6.49 5.77 12.37
C LEU A 266 6.22 6.94 13.32
N GLN A 267 5.92 6.66 14.59
CA GLN A 267 5.71 7.67 15.63
C GLN A 267 7.02 8.44 15.93
N GLU A 268 8.16 7.75 16.05
CA GLU A 268 9.47 8.39 16.24
C GLU A 268 9.87 9.29 15.06
N LEU A 269 9.48 8.93 13.85
CA LEU A 269 9.71 9.71 12.65
C LEU A 269 8.75 10.91 12.50
N ALA A 270 7.76 11.04 13.40
CA ALA A 270 6.66 12.00 13.30
C ALA A 270 5.89 11.90 11.95
N GLU A 271 5.77 10.69 11.43
CA GLU A 271 5.16 10.40 10.13
C GLU A 271 3.88 9.60 10.29
N ALA A 272 2.79 10.16 9.75
CA ALA A 272 1.46 9.57 9.82
C ALA A 272 1.15 8.49 8.75
N PRO A 273 1.72 8.54 7.53
CA PRO A 273 1.33 7.59 6.49
C PRO A 273 1.68 6.14 6.86
N GLY A 274 0.67 5.27 6.77
CA GLY A 274 0.83 3.84 6.98
C GLY A 274 0.47 3.32 8.38
N VAL A 275 0.22 4.20 9.35
CA VAL A 275 -0.31 3.79 10.67
C VAL A 275 -1.69 3.14 10.53
N ASP A 276 -2.52 3.66 9.65
CA ASP A 276 -3.86 3.15 9.35
C ASP A 276 -3.87 1.68 8.93
N PHE A 277 -2.95 1.26 8.05
CA PHE A 277 -2.84 -0.15 7.65
C PHE A 277 -2.37 -1.05 8.81
N ALA A 278 -1.43 -0.59 9.64
CA ALA A 278 -1.03 -1.34 10.82
C ALA A 278 -2.18 -1.48 11.82
N LEU A 279 -3.02 -0.44 12.00
CA LEU A 279 -4.24 -0.51 12.82
C LEU A 279 -5.26 -1.51 12.28
N ASP A 280 -5.40 -1.61 10.95
CA ASP A 280 -6.28 -2.61 10.32
C ASP A 280 -5.80 -4.04 10.59
N VAL A 281 -4.49 -4.29 10.46
CA VAL A 281 -3.93 -5.60 10.78
C VAL A 281 -4.14 -5.94 12.26
N LEU A 282 -3.90 -4.98 13.16
CA LEU A 282 -4.17 -5.17 14.60
C LEU A 282 -5.66 -5.38 14.91
N ALA A 283 -6.57 -4.74 14.16
CA ALA A 283 -8.01 -5.03 14.26
C ALA A 283 -8.31 -6.47 13.84
N GLY A 284 -7.68 -6.97 12.77
CA GLY A 284 -7.77 -8.36 12.34
C GLY A 284 -7.22 -9.35 13.38
N VAL A 285 -6.10 -9.00 14.04
CA VAL A 285 -5.54 -9.78 15.17
C VAL A 285 -6.53 -9.84 16.34
N ALA A 286 -7.06 -8.68 16.78
CA ALA A 286 -8.02 -8.60 17.87
C ALA A 286 -9.31 -9.39 17.54
N ALA A 287 -9.80 -9.28 16.31
CA ALA A 287 -10.95 -10.05 15.82
C ALA A 287 -10.71 -11.57 15.91
N SER A 288 -9.52 -12.02 15.50
CA SER A 288 -9.14 -13.43 15.52
C SER A 288 -8.98 -13.96 16.97
N ARG A 289 -8.53 -13.11 17.90
CA ARG A 289 -8.46 -13.41 19.34
C ARG A 289 -9.81 -13.31 20.07
N ARG A 290 -10.88 -12.92 19.36
CA ARG A 290 -12.23 -12.67 19.93
C ARG A 290 -12.30 -11.45 20.85
N GLU A 291 -11.39 -10.51 20.73
CA GLU A 291 -11.39 -9.21 21.41
C GLU A 291 -12.27 -8.22 20.60
N ILE A 292 -13.59 -8.49 20.54
CA ILE A 292 -14.48 -7.90 19.54
C ILE A 292 -14.60 -6.37 19.68
N GLY A 293 -14.66 -5.86 20.91
CA GLY A 293 -14.70 -4.41 21.15
C GLY A 293 -13.40 -3.71 20.71
N ARG A 294 -12.23 -4.32 21.00
CA ARG A 294 -10.93 -3.83 20.53
C ARG A 294 -10.84 -3.83 19.00
N ALA A 295 -11.29 -4.92 18.37
CA ALA A 295 -11.33 -5.01 16.90
C ALA A 295 -12.15 -3.87 16.28
N ALA A 296 -13.36 -3.60 16.82
CA ALA A 296 -14.21 -2.52 16.35
C ALA A 296 -13.57 -1.14 16.51
N ARG A 297 -12.94 -0.87 17.69
CA ARG A 297 -12.25 0.40 17.94
C ARG A 297 -11.05 0.60 17.02
N LEU A 298 -10.16 -0.39 16.87
CA LEU A 298 -9.00 -0.31 15.97
C LEU A 298 -9.42 -0.12 14.51
N TRP A 299 -10.44 -0.86 14.04
CA TRP A 299 -11.02 -0.70 12.71
C TRP A 299 -11.63 0.69 12.50
N GLY A 300 -12.26 1.25 13.53
CA GLY A 300 -12.75 2.63 13.54
C GLY A 300 -11.62 3.64 13.47
N ALA A 301 -10.56 3.46 14.26
CA ALA A 301 -9.40 4.34 14.32
C ALA A 301 -8.65 4.38 12.98
N ALA A 302 -8.46 3.24 12.33
CA ALA A 302 -7.88 3.17 10.99
C ALA A 302 -8.71 3.98 9.97
N ALA A 303 -10.05 3.84 10.01
CA ALA A 303 -10.94 4.61 9.14
C ALA A 303 -10.86 6.11 9.42
N GLY A 304 -10.83 6.54 10.69
CA GLY A 304 -10.68 7.94 11.08
C GLY A 304 -9.34 8.53 10.63
N SER A 305 -8.25 7.77 10.74
CA SER A 305 -6.93 8.17 10.26
C SER A 305 -6.92 8.41 8.75
N ARG A 306 -7.52 7.52 7.96
CA ARG A 306 -7.64 7.69 6.50
C ARG A 306 -8.45 8.91 6.13
N GLU A 307 -9.57 9.15 6.80
CA GLU A 307 -10.40 10.32 6.56
C GLU A 307 -9.66 11.63 6.85
N ALA A 308 -8.86 11.66 7.92
CA ALA A 308 -8.07 12.83 8.30
C ALA A 308 -6.93 13.11 7.30
N THR A 309 -6.32 12.07 6.73
CA THR A 309 -5.23 12.18 5.76
C THR A 309 -5.70 12.27 4.31
N GLY A 310 -6.97 11.95 4.04
CA GLY A 310 -7.49 11.81 2.68
C GLY A 310 -6.95 10.58 1.94
N ALA A 311 -6.34 9.64 2.67
CA ALA A 311 -5.83 8.40 2.10
C ALA A 311 -6.99 7.50 1.68
N PRO A 312 -7.02 7.00 0.43
CA PRO A 312 -8.06 6.09 -0.01
C PRO A 312 -7.89 4.71 0.64
N TRP A 313 -9.00 4.00 0.78
CA TRP A 313 -8.94 2.56 0.98
C TRP A 313 -8.38 1.90 -0.28
N ILE A 314 -7.37 1.07 -0.10
CA ILE A 314 -6.90 0.17 -1.16
C ILE A 314 -7.84 -1.04 -1.14
N PRO A 315 -8.64 -1.27 -2.20
CA PRO A 315 -9.68 -2.31 -2.19
C PRO A 315 -9.15 -3.71 -1.86
N GLU A 316 -7.92 -4.00 -2.28
CA GLU A 316 -7.25 -5.28 -2.09
C GLU A 316 -6.86 -5.48 -0.61
N GLU A 317 -6.32 -4.46 0.04
CA GLU A 317 -5.99 -4.49 1.48
C GLU A 317 -7.26 -4.73 2.30
N ARG A 318 -8.32 -4.01 1.95
CA ARG A 318 -9.62 -4.16 2.59
C ARG A 318 -10.17 -5.57 2.44
N ALA A 319 -10.18 -6.12 1.23
CA ALA A 319 -10.72 -7.44 0.94
C ALA A 319 -10.02 -8.56 1.73
N MET A 320 -8.80 -8.34 2.18
CA MET A 320 -8.03 -9.32 2.95
C MET A 320 -8.31 -9.25 4.45
N ILE A 321 -8.56 -8.06 4.99
CA ILE A 321 -8.77 -7.85 6.44
C ILE A 321 -10.27 -7.95 6.77
N GLU A 322 -11.14 -7.45 5.89
CA GLU A 322 -12.59 -7.41 6.09
C GLU A 322 -13.22 -8.76 6.51
N PRO A 323 -12.80 -9.94 6.01
CA PRO A 323 -13.32 -11.21 6.48
C PRO A 323 -13.11 -11.49 7.98
N HIS A 324 -11.98 -11.04 8.55
CA HIS A 324 -11.74 -11.15 9.99
C HIS A 324 -12.67 -10.22 10.77
N ILE A 325 -12.88 -9.02 10.27
CA ILE A 325 -13.75 -8.01 10.87
C ILE A 325 -15.21 -8.44 10.80
N ASP A 326 -15.69 -8.93 9.66
CA ASP A 326 -17.06 -9.40 9.49
C ASP A 326 -17.37 -10.59 10.40
N ALA A 327 -16.43 -11.53 10.53
CA ALA A 327 -16.56 -12.63 11.47
C ALA A 327 -16.67 -12.18 12.93
N ALA A 328 -15.96 -11.10 13.30
CA ALA A 328 -16.05 -10.50 14.62
C ALA A 328 -17.38 -9.74 14.81
N ARG A 329 -17.78 -8.94 13.83
CA ARG A 329 -19.02 -8.14 13.87
C ARG A 329 -20.25 -8.96 14.12
N THR A 330 -20.35 -10.18 13.53
CA THR A 330 -21.51 -11.07 13.75
C THR A 330 -21.66 -11.57 15.19
N ARG A 331 -20.65 -11.36 16.06
CA ARG A 331 -20.63 -11.82 17.46
C ARG A 331 -20.99 -10.75 18.48
N LEU A 332 -21.28 -9.53 18.02
CA LEU A 332 -21.66 -8.41 18.85
C LEU A 332 -22.98 -7.85 18.36
N GLU A 333 -23.79 -7.25 19.25
CA GLU A 333 -24.96 -6.48 18.80
C GLU A 333 -24.50 -5.33 17.88
N GLU A 334 -25.18 -5.14 16.77
CA GLU A 334 -24.80 -4.13 15.78
C GLU A 334 -24.69 -2.73 16.39
N ALA A 335 -25.58 -2.38 17.33
CA ALA A 335 -25.54 -1.07 18.01
C ALA A 335 -24.24 -0.90 18.82
N VAL A 336 -23.81 -1.95 19.53
CA VAL A 336 -22.57 -1.95 20.33
C VAL A 336 -21.35 -1.93 19.41
N TRP A 337 -21.38 -2.70 18.31
CA TRP A 337 -20.32 -2.64 17.30
C TRP A 337 -20.15 -1.25 16.72
N GLN A 338 -21.26 -0.57 16.36
CA GLN A 338 -21.19 0.78 15.81
C GLN A 338 -20.73 1.82 16.84
N GLU A 339 -21.12 1.65 18.12
CA GLU A 339 -20.64 2.49 19.20
C GLU A 339 -19.12 2.38 19.36
N GLU A 340 -18.58 1.16 19.49
CA GLU A 340 -17.15 0.92 19.66
C GLU A 340 -16.35 1.40 18.43
N ARG A 341 -16.85 1.12 17.24
CA ARG A 341 -16.26 1.63 15.99
C ARG A 341 -16.29 3.15 15.94
N GLY A 342 -17.37 3.79 16.38
CA GLY A 342 -17.50 5.24 16.46
C GLY A 342 -16.51 5.88 17.42
N LYS A 343 -16.27 5.25 18.59
CA LYS A 343 -15.22 5.67 19.53
C LYS A 343 -13.84 5.68 18.86
N GLY A 344 -13.50 4.60 18.16
CA GLY A 344 -12.25 4.52 17.41
C GLY A 344 -12.14 5.59 16.32
N ARG A 345 -13.19 5.76 15.49
CA ARG A 345 -13.20 6.72 14.38
C ARG A 345 -13.03 8.18 14.82
N SER A 346 -13.42 8.51 16.05
CA SER A 346 -13.26 9.84 16.63
C SER A 346 -11.90 10.10 17.27
N MET A 347 -11.02 9.10 17.35
CA MET A 347 -9.67 9.26 17.89
C MET A 347 -8.81 10.13 16.98
N THR A 348 -7.98 10.98 17.60
CA THR A 348 -6.84 11.55 16.89
C THR A 348 -5.82 10.47 16.58
N LEU A 349 -4.87 10.72 15.68
CA LEU A 349 -3.81 9.77 15.37
C LEU A 349 -3.04 9.35 16.63
N ASP A 350 -2.66 10.32 17.47
CA ASP A 350 -1.94 10.05 18.72
C ASP A 350 -2.75 9.15 19.67
N GLN A 351 -4.04 9.42 19.82
CA GLN A 351 -4.94 8.58 20.62
C GLN A 351 -5.09 7.17 20.04
N ALA A 352 -5.17 7.04 18.71
CA ALA A 352 -5.25 5.75 18.05
C ALA A 352 -3.97 4.93 18.24
N VAL A 353 -2.82 5.58 18.14
CA VAL A 353 -1.50 4.97 18.40
C VAL A 353 -1.37 4.56 19.86
N GLU A 354 -1.68 5.45 20.80
CA GLU A 354 -1.66 5.13 22.24
C GLU A 354 -2.57 3.93 22.55
N TYR A 355 -3.78 3.91 22.01
CA TYR A 355 -4.71 2.80 22.17
C TYR A 355 -4.18 1.50 21.56
N ALA A 356 -3.57 1.55 20.38
CA ALA A 356 -2.99 0.38 19.74
C ALA A 356 -1.81 -0.21 20.53
N LEU A 357 -1.00 0.66 21.14
CA LEU A 357 0.20 0.28 21.90
C LEU A 357 -0.09 -0.05 23.38
N SER A 358 -1.30 0.25 23.89
CA SER A 358 -1.65 -0.07 25.28
C SER A 358 -1.74 -1.58 25.48
N GLU A 359 -1.00 -2.09 26.45
CA GLU A 359 -1.11 -3.47 26.94
C GLU A 359 -2.34 -3.65 27.86
N GLU A 360 -2.97 -2.55 28.26
CA GLU A 360 -4.17 -2.58 29.08
C GLU A 360 -5.34 -3.16 28.28
N GLN A 361 -5.47 -4.45 28.45
CA GLN A 361 -6.73 -5.15 28.37
C GLN A 361 -7.70 -4.50 29.37
N GLU A 362 -8.28 -3.36 29.04
CA GLU A 362 -9.57 -3.05 29.60
C GLU A 362 -10.51 -4.18 29.16
N ARG A 363 -10.63 -5.16 30.04
CA ARG A 363 -11.66 -6.19 30.03
C ARG A 363 -13.03 -5.58 30.30
N ASP A 364 -13.34 -4.46 29.71
CA ASP A 364 -14.70 -4.04 29.45
C ASP A 364 -15.16 -4.85 28.23
N ALA A 365 -15.37 -6.14 28.49
CA ALA A 365 -16.05 -7.00 27.56
C ALA A 365 -17.48 -6.46 27.41
N PRO A 366 -17.83 -5.82 26.26
CA PRO A 366 -19.23 -5.64 25.93
C PRO A 366 -19.88 -7.02 26.01
N THR A 367 -21.02 -7.10 26.64
CA THR A 367 -21.72 -8.35 26.88
C THR A 367 -21.89 -9.08 25.55
N LEU A 368 -21.12 -10.14 25.35
CA LEU A 368 -21.30 -11.02 24.21
C LEU A 368 -22.75 -11.49 24.24
N VAL A 369 -23.50 -11.24 23.16
CA VAL A 369 -24.79 -11.88 23.01
C VAL A 369 -24.53 -13.39 23.03
N PRO A 370 -25.11 -14.14 23.99
CA PRO A 370 -24.96 -15.58 23.94
C PRO A 370 -25.60 -16.06 22.63
N VAL A 371 -24.75 -16.42 21.67
CA VAL A 371 -25.23 -17.24 20.56
C VAL A 371 -25.73 -18.53 21.22
N PRO A 372 -27.01 -18.95 21.05
CA PRO A 372 -27.47 -20.19 21.63
C PRO A 372 -26.48 -21.29 21.26
N GLU A 373 -25.88 -21.93 22.24
CA GLU A 373 -25.07 -23.12 22.02
C GLU A 373 -25.91 -24.11 21.21
N GLN A 374 -25.68 -24.18 19.93
CA GLN A 374 -26.13 -25.30 19.13
C GLN A 374 -25.34 -26.50 19.67
N GLN A 375 -26.05 -27.40 20.34
CA GLN A 375 -25.52 -28.69 20.75
C GLN A 375 -24.75 -29.31 19.58
N PRO A 376 -23.64 -30.00 19.85
CA PRO A 376 -22.85 -30.62 18.78
C PRO A 376 -23.71 -31.71 18.12
N HIS A 377 -24.30 -31.38 17.02
CA HIS A 377 -24.74 -32.40 16.06
C HIS A 377 -23.52 -32.70 15.19
N ASP A 378 -22.98 -33.88 15.39
CA ASP A 378 -22.07 -34.54 14.48
C ASP A 378 -22.67 -34.51 13.07
N GLU A 379 -22.11 -33.63 12.23
CA GLU A 379 -21.93 -33.85 10.78
C GLU A 379 -21.27 -32.58 10.19
N PRO A 380 -20.14 -32.68 9.42
CA PRO A 380 -19.47 -31.52 8.80
C PRO A 380 -20.16 -31.22 7.46
N THR A 381 -21.20 -30.39 7.46
CA THR A 381 -21.70 -29.77 6.24
C THR A 381 -21.67 -28.26 6.40
N GLU A 382 -20.54 -27.65 6.07
CA GLU A 382 -20.47 -26.21 5.85
C GLU A 382 -21.48 -25.85 4.75
N ARG A 383 -22.56 -25.16 5.14
CA ARG A 383 -23.58 -24.72 4.18
C ARG A 383 -22.99 -23.67 3.26
N LEU A 384 -23.18 -23.84 1.95
CA LEU A 384 -22.87 -22.81 0.98
C LEU A 384 -23.70 -21.54 1.25
N THR A 385 -23.09 -20.37 1.07
CA THR A 385 -23.84 -19.11 1.06
C THR A 385 -24.79 -19.08 -0.16
N ALA A 386 -25.81 -18.23 -0.13
CA ALA A 386 -26.73 -18.08 -1.26
C ALA A 386 -25.98 -17.85 -2.59
N ARG A 387 -24.94 -17.03 -2.59
CA ARG A 387 -24.13 -16.75 -3.78
C ARG A 387 -23.27 -17.92 -4.21
N GLU A 388 -22.70 -18.67 -3.28
CA GLU A 388 -21.96 -19.90 -3.58
C GLU A 388 -22.90 -21.00 -4.12
N LEU A 389 -24.11 -21.06 -3.63
CA LEU A 389 -25.13 -22.00 -4.15
C LEU A 389 -25.52 -21.66 -5.60
N GLU A 390 -25.72 -20.38 -5.92
CA GLU A 390 -25.95 -19.93 -7.30
C GLU A 390 -24.82 -20.36 -8.24
N VAL A 391 -23.58 -20.12 -7.83
CA VAL A 391 -22.39 -20.53 -8.58
C VAL A 391 -22.31 -22.04 -8.70
N ALA A 392 -22.55 -22.79 -7.61
CA ALA A 392 -22.54 -24.26 -7.62
C ALA A 392 -23.58 -24.85 -8.60
N LEU A 393 -24.79 -24.29 -8.65
CA LEU A 393 -25.84 -24.68 -9.57
C LEU A 393 -25.43 -24.45 -11.03
N LEU A 394 -24.83 -23.33 -11.36
CA LEU A 394 -24.36 -23.02 -12.71
C LEU A 394 -23.20 -23.93 -13.13
N VAL A 395 -22.27 -24.18 -12.23
CA VAL A 395 -21.12 -25.09 -12.46
C VAL A 395 -21.62 -26.54 -12.65
N ALA A 396 -22.60 -26.98 -11.87
CA ALA A 396 -23.23 -28.31 -12.01
C ALA A 396 -23.97 -28.50 -13.34
N ARG A 397 -24.46 -27.41 -13.94
CA ARG A 397 -25.01 -27.37 -15.29
C ARG A 397 -23.96 -27.42 -16.40
N GLY A 398 -22.68 -27.50 -16.04
CA GLY A 398 -21.56 -27.60 -16.98
C GLY A 398 -21.00 -26.27 -17.50
N LEU A 399 -21.41 -25.10 -16.94
CA LEU A 399 -20.93 -23.81 -17.37
C LEU A 399 -19.47 -23.62 -16.99
N THR A 400 -18.67 -23.03 -17.89
CA THR A 400 -17.29 -22.58 -17.60
C THR A 400 -17.27 -21.36 -16.69
N ASN A 401 -16.13 -21.04 -16.06
CA ASN A 401 -16.02 -19.85 -15.21
C ASN A 401 -16.41 -18.56 -15.96
N ARG A 402 -16.05 -18.45 -17.22
CA ARG A 402 -16.43 -17.33 -18.08
C ARG A 402 -17.94 -17.23 -18.27
N GLN A 403 -18.61 -18.34 -18.48
CA GLN A 403 -20.08 -18.38 -18.63
C GLN A 403 -20.79 -18.09 -17.31
N VAL A 404 -20.28 -18.63 -16.18
CA VAL A 404 -20.77 -18.30 -14.84
C VAL A 404 -20.60 -16.80 -14.55
N ALA A 405 -19.47 -16.22 -14.92
CA ALA A 405 -19.20 -14.80 -14.77
C ALA A 405 -20.23 -13.95 -15.54
N THR A 406 -20.53 -14.32 -16.79
CA THR A 406 -21.51 -13.62 -17.62
C THR A 406 -22.92 -13.71 -17.03
N GLU A 407 -23.35 -14.91 -16.61
CA GLU A 407 -24.69 -15.13 -16.02
C GLU A 407 -24.90 -14.35 -14.71
N LEU A 408 -23.84 -14.21 -13.92
CA LEU A 408 -23.91 -13.58 -12.59
C LEU A 408 -23.45 -12.12 -12.58
N SER A 409 -23.08 -11.56 -13.73
CA SER A 409 -22.54 -10.19 -13.90
C SER A 409 -21.33 -9.91 -12.99
N ILE A 410 -20.38 -10.85 -12.92
CA ILE A 410 -19.15 -10.77 -12.15
C ILE A 410 -17.94 -11.03 -13.06
N SER A 411 -16.72 -10.79 -12.57
CA SER A 411 -15.51 -11.13 -13.32
C SER A 411 -15.29 -12.65 -13.39
N GLU A 412 -14.62 -13.14 -14.43
CA GLU A 412 -14.25 -14.56 -14.55
C GLU A 412 -13.39 -15.01 -13.38
N HIS A 413 -12.51 -14.12 -12.88
CA HIS A 413 -11.69 -14.35 -11.70
C HIS A 413 -12.53 -14.53 -10.42
N THR A 414 -13.55 -13.68 -10.23
CA THR A 414 -14.48 -13.80 -9.11
C THR A 414 -15.24 -15.12 -9.18
N ALA A 415 -15.69 -15.53 -10.36
CA ALA A 415 -16.34 -16.83 -10.57
C ALA A 415 -15.40 -18.00 -10.22
N ALA A 416 -14.13 -17.95 -10.65
CA ALA A 416 -13.11 -18.95 -10.33
C ALA A 416 -12.83 -19.04 -8.82
N THR A 417 -12.83 -17.90 -8.13
CA THR A 417 -12.64 -17.83 -6.68
C THR A 417 -13.81 -18.46 -5.93
N HIS A 418 -15.06 -18.18 -6.33
CA HIS A 418 -16.22 -18.85 -5.76
C HIS A 418 -16.17 -20.37 -5.97
N VAL A 419 -15.80 -20.83 -7.16
CA VAL A 419 -15.67 -22.29 -7.44
C VAL A 419 -14.63 -22.94 -6.52
N ARG A 420 -13.46 -22.30 -6.32
CA ARG A 420 -12.44 -22.82 -5.40
C ARG A 420 -12.93 -22.89 -3.96
N ARG A 421 -13.63 -21.86 -3.47
CA ARG A 421 -14.21 -21.83 -2.13
C ARG A 421 -15.27 -22.93 -1.95
N ILE A 422 -16.14 -23.14 -2.94
CA ILE A 422 -17.14 -24.20 -2.94
C ILE A 422 -16.47 -25.56 -2.83
N PHE A 423 -15.43 -25.83 -3.64
CA PHE A 423 -14.70 -27.09 -3.59
C PHE A 423 -14.05 -27.33 -2.22
N LYS A 424 -13.42 -26.28 -1.63
CA LYS A 424 -12.84 -26.35 -0.29
C LYS A 424 -13.89 -26.63 0.79
N LYS A 425 -15.02 -25.91 0.77
CA LYS A 425 -16.13 -26.09 1.75
C LYS A 425 -16.78 -27.46 1.70
N LEU A 426 -16.94 -28.01 0.49
CA LEU A 426 -17.60 -29.30 0.28
C LEU A 426 -16.63 -30.48 0.24
N GLY A 427 -15.31 -30.24 0.36
CA GLY A 427 -14.29 -31.28 0.26
C GLY A 427 -14.19 -31.93 -1.13
N LEU A 428 -14.66 -31.24 -2.19
CA LEU A 428 -14.72 -31.77 -3.55
C LEU A 428 -13.44 -31.46 -4.32
N ARG A 429 -13.09 -32.34 -5.28
CA ARG A 429 -11.87 -32.22 -6.08
C ARG A 429 -12.12 -31.95 -7.57
N SER A 430 -13.36 -32.06 -8.00
CA SER A 430 -13.72 -31.91 -9.42
C SER A 430 -15.12 -31.32 -9.64
N ARG A 431 -15.33 -30.73 -10.84
CA ARG A 431 -16.65 -30.24 -11.27
C ARG A 431 -17.70 -31.36 -11.38
N ALA A 432 -17.24 -32.56 -11.73
CA ALA A 432 -18.12 -33.73 -11.82
C ALA A 432 -18.65 -34.13 -10.43
N GLU A 433 -17.77 -34.08 -9.39
CA GLU A 433 -18.18 -34.32 -8.01
C GLU A 433 -19.17 -33.25 -7.52
N LEU A 434 -18.96 -31.97 -7.89
CA LEU A 434 -19.89 -30.89 -7.57
C LEU A 434 -21.26 -31.12 -8.24
N ALA A 435 -21.30 -31.55 -9.50
CA ALA A 435 -22.54 -31.86 -10.21
C ALA A 435 -23.28 -33.00 -9.53
N THR A 436 -22.59 -34.06 -9.10
CA THR A 436 -23.14 -35.16 -8.33
C THR A 436 -23.72 -34.72 -6.99
N TRP A 437 -22.95 -33.88 -6.24
CA TRP A 437 -23.37 -33.33 -4.96
C TRP A 437 -24.64 -32.48 -5.09
N VAL A 438 -24.74 -31.59 -6.09
CA VAL A 438 -25.92 -30.76 -6.37
C VAL A 438 -27.13 -31.64 -6.70
N SER A 439 -26.91 -32.73 -7.44
CA SER A 439 -27.99 -33.64 -7.82
C SER A 439 -28.51 -34.46 -6.64
N SER A 440 -27.66 -34.79 -5.66
CA SER A 440 -28.02 -35.60 -4.49
C SER A 440 -28.57 -34.76 -3.32
N SER A 441 -28.19 -33.47 -3.21
CA SER A 441 -28.46 -32.63 -2.01
C SER A 441 -29.77 -31.84 -2.10
N ARG A 442 -30.58 -31.91 -3.16
CA ARG A 442 -31.83 -31.13 -3.38
C ARG A 442 -31.92 -29.88 -2.48
N PRO A 443 -31.19 -28.80 -2.74
CA PRO A 443 -31.42 -27.55 -2.00
C PRO A 443 -32.80 -27.01 -2.39
N PRO A 444 -33.57 -26.43 -1.45
CA PRO A 444 -34.83 -25.80 -1.80
C PRO A 444 -34.52 -24.64 -2.75
N LEU A 445 -35.15 -24.64 -3.90
CA LEU A 445 -35.15 -23.52 -4.85
C LEU A 445 -35.80 -22.32 -4.18
N PRO A 446 -35.26 -21.07 -4.40
CA PRO A 446 -35.87 -19.87 -3.91
C PRO A 446 -37.22 -19.59 -4.52
#